data_d595b14ca1d6867bbbe902b75362621c
#
_entry.id   d595b14ca1d6867bbbe902b75362621c
#
_cell.length_a   1.000
_cell.length_b   1.000
_cell.length_c   1.000
_cell.angle_alpha   90.00
_cell.angle_beta   90.00
_cell.angle_gamma   90.00
#
_symmetry.space_group_name_H-M   'P 1'
#
loop_
_entity.id
_entity.type
_entity.pdbx_description
1 polymer ?
#
loop_
_entity_poly.entity_id
_entity_poly.type
_entity_poly.pdbx_seq_one_letter_code
_entity_poly.pdbx_strand_id
1 'polypeptide(L)'
;MNVRLKPIMFVGTCSDAGKSVINAAFCRIFKQDGYHPAPFKAQNMSLNSYSTPEGGEMGRAQVVQAEACGIAPHTDMNPVLLKPTNDKSSQVVLNGRPVGNMSAQDYFGMQNQKEVLFKEAIEAFHRLESRYSPIVLEGAGSISELNLRDRDITNMQMAEQAGAATFLVADIDRGGVFGSVYGTIALLKPEERVLMKGIIINKFRGDASLFDDGRKIIEDLTGVPVVGVIPWFRDIKIEEEDSVALDMKHNTYRDGKINVAIILLKRMSNFTDFDVLDMDPRFNAYYTNNIDEIEKADIILLPGSKNTLSDLQSLRACGIADAIIRAHKNGKKVIGICGGYQMMGARLEDPKAIEGNLPAVPGLGLLPQCTIIEPEKITRQSTFAFLPGLCKDGSCKSGSRTISYGCRGYEIHMGRTTLLGDAPENPVRSEEHTSEL
;
A
#
# COMPACT_ATOMS: atom_id res chain seq x y z
N MET A 1 9.04 21.55 -30.18
CA MET A 1 8.98 22.27 -28.88
C MET A 1 8.09 21.44 -27.99
N ASN A 2 8.65 20.79 -26.96
CA ASN A 2 7.80 20.11 -25.98
C ASN A 2 7.07 21.18 -25.16
N VAL A 3 5.78 21.35 -25.41
CA VAL A 3 4.93 22.24 -24.62
C VAL A 3 4.86 21.65 -23.22
N ARG A 4 5.35 22.39 -22.24
CA ARG A 4 5.27 21.99 -20.83
C ARG A 4 3.83 22.19 -20.36
N LEU A 5 3.14 21.11 -20.00
CA LEU A 5 1.79 21.19 -19.48
C LEU A 5 1.79 21.57 -18.00
N LYS A 6 0.74 22.29 -17.59
CA LYS A 6 0.50 22.55 -16.17
C LYS A 6 0.29 21.24 -15.42
N PRO A 7 0.70 21.16 -14.15
CA PRO A 7 0.31 20.07 -13.28
C PRO A 7 -1.21 19.96 -13.17
N ILE A 8 -1.72 18.74 -13.06
CA ILE A 8 -3.13 18.48 -12.76
C ILE A 8 -3.25 17.75 -11.43
N MET A 9 -4.37 17.93 -10.73
CA MET A 9 -4.57 17.32 -9.44
C MET A 9 -5.99 16.75 -9.30
N PHE A 10 -6.08 15.53 -8.78
CA PHE A 10 -7.34 14.88 -8.45
C PHE A 10 -7.54 14.88 -6.94
N VAL A 11 -8.61 15.55 -6.49
CA VAL A 11 -9.05 15.61 -5.09
C VAL A 11 -10.40 14.93 -4.93
N GLY A 12 -10.80 14.56 -3.72
CA GLY A 12 -12.02 13.79 -3.52
C GLY A 12 -13.05 14.45 -2.64
N THR A 13 -14.32 14.08 -2.82
CA THR A 13 -15.39 14.36 -1.86
C THR A 13 -15.30 13.47 -0.63
N CYS A 14 -14.62 12.32 -0.73
CA CYS A 14 -14.43 11.36 0.35
C CYS A 14 -13.20 10.47 0.08
N SER A 15 -12.80 9.65 1.07
CA SER A 15 -11.95 8.49 0.83
C SER A 15 -12.64 7.54 -0.17
N ASP A 16 -11.88 6.72 -0.87
CA ASP A 16 -12.36 5.74 -1.86
C ASP A 16 -13.21 6.31 -3.02
N ALA A 17 -13.21 7.62 -3.22
CA ALA A 17 -13.88 8.21 -4.38
C ALA A 17 -13.29 7.73 -5.73
N GLY A 18 -12.13 7.08 -5.71
CA GLY A 18 -11.44 6.53 -6.87
C GLY A 18 -10.36 7.44 -7.43
N LYS A 19 -9.83 8.37 -6.63
CA LYS A 19 -8.74 9.30 -7.00
C LYS A 19 -7.53 8.57 -7.59
N SER A 20 -7.05 7.52 -6.93
CA SER A 20 -5.84 6.79 -7.32
C SER A 20 -5.99 6.10 -8.67
N VAL A 21 -7.17 5.53 -8.95
CA VAL A 21 -7.50 4.92 -10.25
C VAL A 21 -7.52 5.96 -11.36
N ILE A 22 -8.18 7.11 -11.11
CA ILE A 22 -8.26 8.22 -12.07
C ILE A 22 -6.87 8.81 -12.30
N ASN A 23 -6.08 9.00 -11.26
CA ASN A 23 -4.70 9.46 -11.37
C ASN A 23 -3.87 8.52 -12.26
N ALA A 24 -3.92 7.21 -12.00
CA ALA A 24 -3.23 6.20 -12.82
C ALA A 24 -3.69 6.23 -14.29
N ALA A 25 -5.01 6.40 -14.52
CA ALA A 25 -5.57 6.50 -15.87
C ALA A 25 -5.02 7.75 -16.60
N PHE A 26 -4.98 8.92 -15.96
CA PHE A 26 -4.42 10.14 -16.58
C PHE A 26 -2.91 10.04 -16.77
N CYS A 27 -2.18 9.42 -15.85
CA CYS A 27 -0.77 9.06 -16.06
C CYS A 27 -0.60 8.26 -17.37
N ARG A 28 -1.44 7.25 -17.57
CA ARG A 28 -1.41 6.42 -18.79
C ARG A 28 -1.81 7.18 -20.04
N ILE A 29 -2.87 7.99 -19.97
CA ILE A 29 -3.35 8.82 -21.10
C ILE A 29 -2.25 9.78 -21.56
N PHE A 30 -1.66 10.57 -20.65
CA PHE A 30 -0.58 11.48 -21.01
C PHE A 30 0.62 10.75 -21.61
N LYS A 31 0.93 9.57 -21.11
CA LYS A 31 1.99 8.73 -21.70
C LYS A 31 1.66 8.31 -23.12
N GLN A 32 0.41 7.91 -23.39
CA GLN A 32 -0.06 7.51 -24.73
C GLN A 32 -0.10 8.69 -25.69
N ASP A 33 -0.41 9.89 -25.20
CA ASP A 33 -0.41 11.14 -25.96
C ASP A 33 1.01 11.70 -26.25
N GLY A 34 2.06 10.95 -25.82
CA GLY A 34 3.45 11.27 -26.11
C GLY A 34 4.09 12.24 -25.13
N TYR A 35 3.43 12.56 -24.01
CA TYR A 35 4.05 13.34 -22.93
C TYR A 35 4.95 12.46 -22.05
N HIS A 36 5.66 13.11 -21.13
CA HIS A 36 6.53 12.42 -20.17
C HIS A 36 6.03 12.68 -18.72
N PRO A 37 4.89 12.10 -18.34
CA PRO A 37 4.25 12.38 -17.08
C PRO A 37 4.96 11.69 -15.91
N ALA A 38 4.71 12.20 -14.68
CA ALA A 38 5.02 11.49 -13.44
C ALA A 38 3.88 11.70 -12.43
N PRO A 39 3.58 10.70 -11.57
CA PRO A 39 2.63 10.85 -10.48
C PRO A 39 3.26 11.59 -9.31
N PHE A 40 2.43 12.21 -8.46
CA PHE A 40 2.86 12.82 -7.22
C PHE A 40 1.76 12.79 -6.15
N LYS A 41 2.10 12.35 -4.96
CA LYS A 41 1.26 12.46 -3.76
C LYS A 41 2.12 12.93 -2.60
N ALA A 42 1.92 14.16 -2.15
CA ALA A 42 2.77 14.80 -1.15
C ALA A 42 2.92 13.96 0.12
N GLN A 43 1.80 13.41 0.60
CA GLN A 43 1.76 12.48 1.72
C GLN A 43 0.82 11.32 1.43
N ASN A 44 1.26 10.11 1.76
CA ASN A 44 0.42 8.93 1.78
C ASN A 44 0.37 8.31 3.18
N MET A 45 -0.75 7.65 3.51
CA MET A 45 -0.88 6.85 4.73
C MET A 45 -1.25 5.44 4.31
N SER A 46 -0.28 4.52 4.33
CA SER A 46 -0.49 3.15 3.88
C SER A 46 0.50 2.17 4.53
N LEU A 47 0.06 0.96 4.76
CA LEU A 47 0.93 -0.18 5.11
C LEU A 47 1.46 -0.92 3.88
N ASN A 48 0.89 -0.63 2.69
CA ASN A 48 1.41 -1.13 1.43
C ASN A 48 2.51 -0.22 0.91
N SER A 49 3.71 -0.72 0.85
CA SER A 49 4.89 0.02 0.40
C SER A 49 5.76 -0.81 -0.52
N TYR A 50 6.64 -0.13 -1.21
CA TYR A 50 7.53 -0.69 -2.22
C TYR A 50 8.93 -0.13 -2.02
N SER A 51 9.94 -0.96 -2.30
CA SER A 51 11.34 -0.54 -2.33
C SER A 51 11.68 -0.02 -3.72
N THR A 52 12.05 1.25 -3.81
CA THR A 52 12.45 1.86 -5.07
C THR A 52 13.84 1.37 -5.53
N PRO A 53 14.18 1.53 -6.84
CA PRO A 53 15.51 1.13 -7.34
C PRO A 53 16.68 1.81 -6.61
N GLU A 54 16.47 3.04 -6.09
CA GLU A 54 17.48 3.76 -5.30
C GLU A 54 17.53 3.33 -3.83
N GLY A 55 16.76 2.31 -3.42
CA GLY A 55 16.78 1.77 -2.06
C GLY A 55 15.96 2.58 -1.06
N GLY A 56 15.04 3.41 -1.52
CA GLY A 56 14.05 4.12 -0.71
C GLY A 56 12.73 3.38 -0.59
N GLU A 57 11.85 3.81 0.31
CA GLU A 57 10.50 3.27 0.51
C GLU A 57 9.45 4.31 0.10
N MET A 58 8.43 3.89 -0.66
CA MET A 58 7.29 4.72 -1.04
C MET A 58 5.99 3.93 -1.05
N GLY A 59 4.84 4.61 -1.08
CA GLY A 59 3.52 4.00 -1.14
C GLY A 59 3.30 3.23 -2.44
N ARG A 60 2.67 2.04 -2.35
CA ARG A 60 2.44 1.16 -3.49
C ARG A 60 1.54 1.80 -4.56
N ALA A 61 0.54 2.59 -4.18
CA ALA A 61 -0.35 3.26 -5.12
C ALA A 61 0.43 4.17 -6.11
N GLN A 62 1.46 4.91 -5.64
CA GLN A 62 2.27 5.76 -6.51
C GLN A 62 3.22 4.96 -7.40
N VAL A 63 3.56 3.73 -7.00
CA VAL A 63 4.30 2.79 -7.87
C VAL A 63 3.44 2.37 -9.06
N VAL A 64 2.19 1.98 -8.84
CA VAL A 64 1.23 1.65 -9.91
C VAL A 64 1.06 2.82 -10.88
N GLN A 65 1.00 4.04 -10.35
CA GLN A 65 0.89 5.25 -11.17
C GLN A 65 2.19 5.52 -11.96
N ALA A 66 3.38 5.26 -11.39
CA ALA A 66 4.66 5.35 -12.10
C ALA A 66 4.74 4.30 -13.22
N GLU A 67 4.30 3.07 -12.97
CA GLU A 67 4.18 2.00 -13.97
C GLU A 67 3.24 2.43 -15.11
N ALA A 68 2.12 3.07 -14.80
CA ALA A 68 1.20 3.64 -15.81
C ALA A 68 1.88 4.72 -16.68
N CYS A 69 2.77 5.52 -16.11
CA CYS A 69 3.64 6.47 -16.82
C CYS A 69 4.73 5.77 -17.64
N GLY A 70 5.03 4.49 -17.38
CA GLY A 70 6.15 3.75 -17.98
C GLY A 70 7.52 4.25 -17.50
N ILE A 71 7.62 4.68 -16.25
CA ILE A 71 8.85 5.15 -15.59
C ILE A 71 9.11 4.35 -14.32
N ALA A 72 10.38 4.29 -13.90
CA ALA A 72 10.75 3.69 -12.63
C ALA A 72 10.19 4.50 -11.46
N PRO A 73 9.65 3.85 -10.42
CA PRO A 73 9.20 4.54 -9.21
C PRO A 73 10.39 5.20 -8.49
N HIS A 74 10.17 6.39 -7.95
CA HIS A 74 11.16 7.20 -7.25
C HIS A 74 10.53 7.87 -6.04
N THR A 75 11.26 8.00 -4.94
CA THR A 75 10.76 8.54 -3.68
C THR A 75 10.23 9.98 -3.77
N ASP A 76 10.69 10.78 -4.73
CA ASP A 76 10.11 12.10 -5.01
C ASP A 76 8.61 12.04 -5.37
N MET A 77 8.09 10.90 -5.85
CA MET A 77 6.68 10.74 -6.21
C MET A 77 5.77 10.61 -4.97
N ASN A 78 6.34 10.19 -3.84
CA ASN A 78 5.67 10.13 -2.54
C ASN A 78 6.67 10.44 -1.42
N PRO A 79 7.02 11.71 -1.21
CA PRO A 79 8.07 12.12 -0.27
C PRO A 79 7.74 11.85 1.20
N VAL A 80 6.45 11.86 1.57
CA VAL A 80 6.02 11.56 2.95
C VAL A 80 5.12 10.34 2.94
N LEU A 81 5.56 9.25 3.59
CA LEU A 81 4.74 8.06 3.82
C LEU A 81 4.58 7.83 5.32
N LEU A 82 3.33 7.77 5.76
CA LEU A 82 2.96 7.45 7.14
C LEU A 82 2.55 5.98 7.21
N LYS A 83 3.20 5.22 8.09
CA LYS A 83 2.89 3.80 8.33
C LYS A 83 2.33 3.63 9.74
N PRO A 84 1.01 3.46 9.92
CA PRO A 84 0.40 3.28 11.23
C PRO A 84 1.04 2.12 12.00
N THR A 85 1.63 2.38 13.15
CA THR A 85 2.23 1.38 14.05
C THR A 85 1.24 0.92 15.11
N ASN A 86 0.38 1.84 15.57
CA ASN A 86 -0.75 1.59 16.47
C ASN A 86 -1.83 2.66 16.23
N ASP A 87 -2.89 2.65 17.04
CA ASP A 87 -4.03 3.58 16.86
C ASP A 87 -3.69 5.06 17.12
N LYS A 88 -2.52 5.33 17.70
CA LYS A 88 -2.10 6.69 18.11
C LYS A 88 -0.80 7.16 17.47
N SER A 89 -0.08 6.30 16.78
CA SER A 89 1.23 6.64 16.21
C SER A 89 1.47 6.00 14.85
N SER A 90 2.28 6.68 14.05
CA SER A 90 2.75 6.22 12.74
C SER A 90 4.26 6.36 12.64
N GLN A 91 4.91 5.42 11.97
CA GLN A 91 6.27 5.62 11.49
C GLN A 91 6.23 6.59 10.31
N VAL A 92 7.04 7.63 10.38
CA VAL A 92 7.23 8.59 9.28
C VAL A 92 8.40 8.12 8.43
N VAL A 93 8.14 7.95 7.14
CA VAL A 93 9.15 7.74 6.12
C VAL A 93 9.22 9.02 5.28
N LEU A 94 10.37 9.69 5.31
CA LEU A 94 10.62 10.94 4.61
C LEU A 94 11.66 10.72 3.51
N ASN A 95 11.32 11.09 2.27
CA ASN A 95 12.17 10.87 1.10
C ASN A 95 12.72 9.43 1.03
N GLY A 96 11.87 8.45 1.35
CA GLY A 96 12.16 7.03 1.31
C GLY A 96 12.89 6.46 2.53
N ARG A 97 13.19 7.27 3.56
CA ARG A 97 13.91 6.81 4.76
C ARG A 97 13.09 7.00 6.03
N PRO A 98 13.06 6.03 6.96
CA PRO A 98 12.38 6.21 8.24
C PRO A 98 13.10 7.26 9.07
N VAL A 99 12.36 8.26 9.55
CA VAL A 99 12.88 9.34 10.39
C VAL A 99 12.41 9.25 11.83
N GLY A 100 11.55 8.29 12.17
CA GLY A 100 11.07 8.02 13.52
C GLY A 100 9.58 7.71 13.58
N ASN A 101 9.11 7.44 14.80
CA ASN A 101 7.68 7.31 15.09
C ASN A 101 7.14 8.64 15.58
N MET A 102 5.95 9.00 15.15
CA MET A 102 5.27 10.24 15.50
C MET A 102 3.86 9.91 16.00
N SER A 103 3.48 10.41 17.16
CA SER A 103 2.09 10.29 17.61
C SER A 103 1.18 11.21 16.80
N ALA A 104 -0.12 10.88 16.75
CA ALA A 104 -1.10 11.77 16.13
C ALA A 104 -1.12 13.15 16.81
N GLN A 105 -0.88 13.21 18.14
CA GLN A 105 -0.79 14.49 18.86
C GLN A 105 0.45 15.28 18.44
N ASP A 106 1.61 14.64 18.29
CA ASP A 106 2.83 15.29 17.82
C ASP A 106 2.67 15.72 16.36
N TYR A 107 2.14 14.83 15.51
CA TYR A 107 1.88 15.13 14.11
C TYR A 107 0.89 16.29 13.94
N PHE A 108 -0.19 16.33 14.70
CA PHE A 108 -1.20 17.38 14.65
C PHE A 108 -0.90 18.57 15.59
N GLY A 109 -0.03 18.43 16.57
CA GLY A 109 0.24 19.44 17.61
C GLY A 109 1.45 20.35 17.34
N MET A 110 2.47 19.86 16.63
CA MET A 110 3.69 20.63 16.36
C MET A 110 3.64 21.28 14.98
N GLN A 111 3.27 22.55 14.92
CA GLN A 111 3.19 23.34 13.70
C GLN A 111 4.51 23.30 12.89
N ASN A 112 5.65 23.37 13.57
CA ASN A 112 6.97 23.35 12.95
C ASN A 112 7.29 22.05 12.18
N GLN A 113 6.78 20.88 12.63
CA GLN A 113 7.08 19.61 11.94
C GLN A 113 6.33 19.48 10.62
N LYS A 114 5.09 19.99 10.53
CA LYS A 114 4.34 19.99 9.30
C LYS A 114 4.91 20.91 8.25
N GLU A 115 5.38 22.08 8.68
CA GLU A 115 6.07 23.01 7.79
C GLU A 115 7.32 22.39 7.19
N VAL A 116 8.08 21.61 7.99
CA VAL A 116 9.22 20.83 7.48
C VAL A 116 8.79 19.77 6.48
N LEU A 117 7.77 18.95 6.80
CA LEU A 117 7.29 17.92 5.89
C LEU A 117 6.71 18.51 4.60
N PHE A 118 6.00 19.64 4.70
CA PHE A 118 5.45 20.31 3.54
C PHE A 118 6.56 20.91 2.66
N LYS A 119 7.57 21.52 3.27
CA LYS A 119 8.74 22.02 2.56
C LYS A 119 9.44 20.91 1.78
N GLU A 120 9.70 19.78 2.42
CA GLU A 120 10.30 18.62 1.78
C GLU A 120 9.43 18.08 0.62
N ALA A 121 8.10 18.09 0.78
CA ALA A 121 7.18 17.70 -0.27
C ALA A 121 7.23 18.65 -1.47
N ILE A 122 7.31 19.97 -1.23
CA ILE A 122 7.45 20.98 -2.28
C ILE A 122 8.80 20.81 -3.01
N GLU A 123 9.88 20.58 -2.29
CA GLU A 123 11.20 20.35 -2.88
C GLU A 123 11.22 19.09 -3.74
N ALA A 124 10.60 17.99 -3.27
CA ALA A 124 10.44 16.76 -4.04
C ALA A 124 9.61 17.00 -5.32
N PHE A 125 8.50 17.77 -5.21
CA PHE A 125 7.69 18.16 -6.36
C PHE A 125 8.52 18.91 -7.42
N HIS A 126 9.32 19.90 -7.02
CA HIS A 126 10.16 20.65 -7.95
C HIS A 126 11.25 19.79 -8.58
N ARG A 127 11.87 18.87 -7.83
CA ARG A 127 12.80 17.89 -8.41
C ARG A 127 12.12 17.01 -9.47
N LEU A 128 10.89 16.57 -9.19
CA LEU A 128 10.12 15.77 -10.12
C LEU A 128 9.68 16.57 -11.34
N GLU A 129 9.14 17.76 -11.11
CA GLU A 129 8.72 18.69 -12.16
C GLU A 129 9.85 19.09 -13.12
N SER A 130 11.10 19.17 -12.64
CA SER A 130 12.26 19.46 -13.49
C SER A 130 12.52 18.38 -14.55
N ARG A 131 12.11 17.14 -14.27
CA ARG A 131 12.37 15.95 -15.11
C ARG A 131 11.17 15.50 -15.94
N TYR A 132 9.94 15.81 -15.49
CA TYR A 132 8.71 15.27 -16.06
C TYR A 132 7.68 16.36 -16.31
N SER A 133 6.80 16.15 -17.29
CA SER A 133 5.67 17.04 -17.59
C SER A 133 4.59 16.28 -18.37
N PRO A 134 3.30 16.36 -17.96
CA PRO A 134 2.80 16.99 -16.73
C PRO A 134 3.07 16.17 -15.47
N ILE A 135 2.99 16.83 -14.30
CA ILE A 135 2.88 16.11 -13.03
C ILE A 135 1.40 15.88 -12.74
N VAL A 136 1.06 14.63 -12.40
CA VAL A 136 -0.31 14.21 -12.08
C VAL A 136 -0.39 14.00 -10.57
N LEU A 137 -0.98 14.97 -9.86
CA LEU A 137 -1.06 14.99 -8.41
C LEU A 137 -2.31 14.26 -7.91
N GLU A 138 -2.20 13.64 -6.75
CA GLU A 138 -3.30 13.01 -6.03
C GLU A 138 -3.44 13.61 -4.64
N GLY A 139 -4.67 13.99 -4.26
CA GLY A 139 -5.04 14.38 -2.91
C GLY A 139 -5.30 13.18 -1.99
N ALA A 140 -5.46 13.42 -0.70
CA ALA A 140 -5.79 12.42 0.30
C ALA A 140 -7.16 12.67 0.92
N GLY A 141 -7.94 11.62 1.16
CA GLY A 141 -9.26 11.72 1.82
C GLY A 141 -10.22 12.66 1.11
N SER A 142 -10.87 13.52 1.89
CA SER A 142 -11.79 14.56 1.44
C SER A 142 -11.19 15.96 1.63
N ILE A 143 -11.38 16.84 0.65
CA ILE A 143 -11.00 18.26 0.78
C ILE A 143 -11.98 19.07 1.63
N SER A 144 -13.07 18.47 2.08
CA SER A 144 -14.06 19.10 2.96
C SER A 144 -13.81 18.87 4.45
N GLU A 145 -12.71 18.23 4.84
CA GLU A 145 -12.30 18.03 6.23
C GLU A 145 -11.78 19.35 6.84
N LEU A 146 -12.69 20.24 7.23
CA LEU A 146 -12.36 21.61 7.67
C LEU A 146 -11.45 21.64 8.91
N ASN A 147 -11.63 20.67 9.80
CA ASN A 147 -10.81 20.50 11.01
C ASN A 147 -9.35 20.13 10.70
N LEU A 148 -9.06 19.62 9.51
CA LEU A 148 -7.72 19.23 9.07
C LEU A 148 -7.11 20.23 8.09
N ARG A 149 -7.90 21.16 7.53
CA ARG A 149 -7.50 22.06 6.43
C ARG A 149 -6.16 22.76 6.63
N ASP A 150 -5.98 23.42 7.76
CA ASP A 150 -4.73 24.19 8.02
C ASP A 150 -3.52 23.29 8.28
N ARG A 151 -3.76 22.00 8.31
CA ARG A 151 -2.76 20.97 8.61
C ARG A 151 -2.56 19.99 7.45
N ASP A 152 -3.34 20.14 6.40
CA ASP A 152 -3.33 19.26 5.24
C ASP A 152 -2.27 19.74 4.23
N ILE A 153 -1.22 18.95 4.09
CA ILE A 153 -0.12 19.20 3.14
C ILE A 153 -0.36 18.53 1.78
N THR A 154 -1.49 17.85 1.61
CA THR A 154 -1.72 16.94 0.47
C THR A 154 -2.71 17.47 -0.53
N ASN A 155 -3.73 18.21 -0.08
CA ASN A 155 -4.84 18.67 -0.91
C ASN A 155 -4.65 20.09 -1.43
N MET A 156 -5.52 21.03 -1.04
CA MET A 156 -5.59 22.36 -1.67
C MET A 156 -4.33 23.21 -1.47
N GLN A 157 -3.62 23.05 -0.34
CA GLN A 157 -2.33 23.72 -0.16
C GLN A 157 -1.29 23.26 -1.19
N MET A 158 -1.24 21.95 -1.46
CA MET A 158 -0.35 21.41 -2.49
C MET A 158 -0.78 21.82 -3.89
N ALA A 159 -2.10 21.84 -4.16
CA ALA A 159 -2.65 22.30 -5.42
C ALA A 159 -2.24 23.76 -5.73
N GLU A 160 -2.28 24.63 -4.72
CA GLU A 160 -1.87 26.03 -4.81
C GLU A 160 -0.38 26.17 -5.10
N GLN A 161 0.46 25.48 -4.33
CA GLN A 161 1.92 25.53 -4.52
C GLN A 161 2.36 24.97 -5.89
N ALA A 162 1.70 23.94 -6.37
CA ALA A 162 1.96 23.36 -7.68
C ALA A 162 1.35 24.19 -8.84
N GLY A 163 0.49 25.16 -8.55
CA GLY A 163 -0.32 25.87 -9.59
C GLY A 163 -1.19 24.90 -10.40
N ALA A 164 -1.65 23.81 -9.79
CA ALA A 164 -2.30 22.70 -10.46
C ALA A 164 -3.73 23.03 -10.90
N ALA A 165 -4.12 22.54 -12.08
CA ALA A 165 -5.52 22.46 -12.46
C ALA A 165 -6.17 21.33 -11.68
N THR A 166 -7.13 21.64 -10.79
CA THR A 166 -7.68 20.69 -9.83
C THR A 166 -9.05 20.18 -10.29
N PHE A 167 -9.26 18.87 -10.17
CA PHE A 167 -10.49 18.16 -10.51
C PHE A 167 -11.05 17.45 -9.29
N LEU A 168 -12.35 17.65 -8.99
CA LEU A 168 -13.03 16.99 -7.90
C LEU A 168 -13.58 15.66 -8.37
N VAL A 169 -13.20 14.58 -7.71
CA VAL A 169 -13.73 13.22 -7.93
C VAL A 169 -14.79 12.92 -6.90
N ALA A 170 -15.99 12.56 -7.36
CA ALA A 170 -17.13 12.24 -6.52
C ALA A 170 -17.66 10.83 -6.84
N ASP A 171 -17.87 10.03 -5.78
CA ASP A 171 -18.44 8.70 -5.86
C ASP A 171 -19.98 8.78 -5.88
N ILE A 172 -20.61 8.32 -6.97
CA ILE A 172 -22.06 8.29 -7.11
C ILE A 172 -22.67 7.00 -6.55
N ASP A 173 -21.91 5.92 -6.47
CA ASP A 173 -22.41 4.60 -6.07
C ASP A 173 -22.89 4.57 -4.61
N ARG A 174 -22.29 5.39 -3.76
CA ARG A 174 -22.69 5.52 -2.34
C ARG A 174 -23.99 6.34 -2.13
N GLY A 175 -24.49 7.00 -3.18
CA GLY A 175 -25.63 7.92 -3.10
C GLY A 175 -25.23 9.30 -2.55
N GLY A 176 -26.16 10.27 -2.66
CA GLY A 176 -25.97 11.62 -2.12
C GLY A 176 -24.93 12.49 -2.85
N VAL A 177 -24.59 12.16 -4.10
CA VAL A 177 -23.51 12.85 -4.87
C VAL A 177 -23.76 14.35 -5.00
N PHE A 178 -25.01 14.83 -5.19
CA PHE A 178 -25.33 16.25 -5.28
C PHE A 178 -24.95 17.01 -3.99
N GLY A 179 -25.31 16.46 -2.84
CA GLY A 179 -24.98 17.04 -1.54
C GLY A 179 -23.49 17.02 -1.25
N SER A 180 -22.80 15.92 -1.55
CA SER A 180 -21.35 15.82 -1.34
C SER A 180 -20.55 16.75 -2.24
N VAL A 181 -20.90 16.86 -3.53
CA VAL A 181 -20.25 17.77 -4.48
C VAL A 181 -20.51 19.23 -4.11
N TYR A 182 -21.78 19.59 -3.94
CA TYR A 182 -22.14 20.98 -3.57
C TYR A 182 -21.50 21.40 -2.25
N GLY A 183 -21.62 20.57 -1.21
CA GLY A 183 -21.03 20.83 0.10
C GLY A 183 -19.50 21.01 0.02
N THR A 184 -18.84 20.12 -0.71
CA THR A 184 -17.39 20.18 -0.88
C THR A 184 -16.97 21.51 -1.54
N ILE A 185 -17.59 21.88 -2.67
CA ILE A 185 -17.26 23.13 -3.39
C ILE A 185 -17.65 24.38 -2.55
N ALA A 186 -18.79 24.34 -1.87
CA ALA A 186 -19.27 25.46 -1.04
C ALA A 186 -18.32 25.75 0.14
N LEU A 187 -17.65 24.74 0.68
CA LEU A 187 -16.72 24.85 1.80
C LEU A 187 -15.33 25.33 1.40
N LEU A 188 -14.98 25.36 0.10
CA LEU A 188 -13.69 25.86 -0.36
C LEU A 188 -13.58 27.39 -0.17
N LYS A 189 -12.38 27.87 0.12
CA LYS A 189 -12.05 29.27 0.11
C LYS A 189 -12.13 29.84 -1.32
N PRO A 190 -12.35 31.15 -1.51
CA PRO A 190 -12.42 31.75 -2.86
C PRO A 190 -11.18 31.44 -3.72
N GLU A 191 -9.99 31.53 -3.14
CA GLU A 191 -8.70 31.23 -3.80
C GLU A 191 -8.58 29.76 -4.21
N GLU A 192 -9.08 28.83 -3.39
CA GLU A 192 -9.10 27.40 -3.70
C GLU A 192 -10.09 27.06 -4.82
N ARG A 193 -11.25 27.75 -4.86
CA ARG A 193 -12.26 27.56 -5.92
C ARG A 193 -11.73 27.94 -7.30
N VAL A 194 -10.85 28.93 -7.39
CA VAL A 194 -10.22 29.34 -8.67
C VAL A 194 -9.40 28.21 -9.26
N LEU A 195 -8.82 27.32 -8.43
CA LEU A 195 -8.05 26.16 -8.89
C LEU A 195 -8.94 25.05 -9.44
N MET A 196 -10.22 25.01 -9.05
CA MET A 196 -11.17 23.97 -9.44
C MET A 196 -11.56 24.14 -10.91
N LYS A 197 -11.23 23.14 -11.75
CA LYS A 197 -11.44 23.19 -13.21
C LYS A 197 -12.51 22.23 -13.70
N GLY A 198 -12.89 21.24 -12.89
CA GLY A 198 -13.94 20.30 -13.27
C GLY A 198 -14.30 19.33 -12.16
N ILE A 199 -15.42 18.68 -12.36
CA ILE A 199 -15.95 17.62 -11.51
C ILE A 199 -16.00 16.32 -12.32
N ILE A 200 -15.55 15.24 -11.74
CA ILE A 200 -15.62 13.89 -12.30
C ILE A 200 -16.56 13.06 -11.42
N ILE A 201 -17.66 12.62 -12.00
CA ILE A 201 -18.58 11.67 -11.36
C ILE A 201 -18.07 10.26 -11.65
N ASN A 202 -17.69 9.56 -10.61
CA ASN A 202 -17.05 8.24 -10.70
C ASN A 202 -17.98 7.12 -10.22
N LYS A 203 -17.68 5.90 -10.64
CA LYS A 203 -18.38 4.66 -10.26
C LYS A 203 -19.87 4.67 -10.68
N PHE A 204 -20.17 5.26 -11.83
CA PHE A 204 -21.52 5.30 -12.36
C PHE A 204 -21.99 3.90 -12.82
N ARG A 205 -23.17 3.46 -12.38
CA ARG A 205 -23.77 2.19 -12.79
C ARG A 205 -24.93 2.44 -13.71
N GLY A 206 -24.96 1.75 -14.84
CA GLY A 206 -26.03 1.84 -15.84
C GLY A 206 -25.69 2.78 -16.99
N ASP A 207 -26.71 3.31 -17.64
CA ASP A 207 -26.58 4.19 -18.81
C ASP A 207 -26.26 5.62 -18.36
N ALA A 208 -25.06 6.10 -18.71
CA ALA A 208 -24.56 7.41 -18.34
C ALA A 208 -25.41 8.57 -18.91
N SER A 209 -26.15 8.37 -20.02
CA SER A 209 -27.06 9.37 -20.61
C SER A 209 -28.20 9.74 -19.68
N LEU A 210 -28.60 8.86 -18.77
CA LEU A 210 -29.64 9.12 -17.76
C LEU A 210 -29.19 10.13 -16.69
N PHE A 211 -27.90 10.49 -16.67
CA PHE A 211 -27.36 11.45 -15.73
C PHE A 211 -27.13 12.84 -16.34
N ASP A 212 -27.55 13.09 -17.60
CA ASP A 212 -27.31 14.37 -18.25
C ASP A 212 -27.99 15.56 -17.52
N ASP A 213 -29.20 15.38 -17.01
CA ASP A 213 -29.85 16.39 -16.17
C ASP A 213 -29.14 16.56 -14.82
N GLY A 214 -28.62 15.46 -14.26
CA GLY A 214 -27.82 15.49 -13.04
C GLY A 214 -26.54 16.29 -13.21
N ARG A 215 -25.87 16.22 -14.37
CA ARG A 215 -24.70 17.04 -14.70
C ARG A 215 -25.05 18.51 -14.67
N LYS A 216 -26.12 18.93 -15.37
CA LYS A 216 -26.59 20.33 -15.40
C LYS A 216 -26.90 20.86 -14.00
N ILE A 217 -27.62 20.07 -13.19
CA ILE A 217 -27.94 20.44 -11.80
C ILE A 217 -26.66 20.70 -11.00
N ILE A 218 -25.63 19.84 -11.11
CA ILE A 218 -24.35 20.03 -10.42
C ILE A 218 -23.65 21.28 -10.91
N GLU A 219 -23.59 21.51 -12.22
CA GLU A 219 -22.99 22.71 -12.84
C GLU A 219 -23.69 23.98 -12.39
N ASP A 220 -25.03 24.02 -12.40
CA ASP A 220 -25.84 25.15 -11.95
C ASP A 220 -25.64 25.46 -10.46
N LEU A 221 -25.54 24.43 -9.62
CA LEU A 221 -25.34 24.58 -8.18
C LEU A 221 -23.92 25.03 -7.80
N THR A 222 -22.91 24.59 -8.55
CA THR A 222 -21.49 24.77 -8.16
C THR A 222 -20.76 25.81 -8.96
N GLY A 223 -21.24 26.12 -10.18
CA GLY A 223 -20.50 26.92 -11.16
C GLY A 223 -19.26 26.22 -11.75
N VAL A 224 -19.09 24.92 -11.49
CA VAL A 224 -17.94 24.12 -11.95
C VAL A 224 -18.45 23.05 -12.93
N PRO A 225 -17.83 22.91 -14.13
CA PRO A 225 -18.31 21.96 -15.14
C PRO A 225 -18.09 20.50 -14.71
N VAL A 226 -19.04 19.63 -15.06
CA VAL A 226 -18.89 18.18 -14.96
C VAL A 226 -18.20 17.67 -16.23
N VAL A 227 -16.90 17.44 -16.14
CA VAL A 227 -16.04 17.09 -17.28
C VAL A 227 -16.06 15.61 -17.64
N GLY A 228 -16.62 14.77 -16.79
CA GLY A 228 -16.70 13.33 -17.07
C GLY A 228 -17.64 12.58 -16.12
N VAL A 229 -18.29 11.56 -16.65
CA VAL A 229 -19.01 10.53 -15.89
C VAL A 229 -18.35 9.20 -16.21
N ILE A 230 -17.70 8.62 -15.21
CA ILE A 230 -16.88 7.41 -15.38
C ILE A 230 -17.71 6.20 -14.93
N PRO A 231 -17.91 5.21 -15.81
CA PRO A 231 -18.65 4.00 -15.45
C PRO A 231 -17.89 3.17 -14.41
N TRP A 232 -18.63 2.34 -13.71
CA TRP A 232 -18.06 1.35 -12.79
C TRP A 232 -17.26 0.31 -13.58
N PHE A 233 -15.98 0.18 -13.28
CA PHE A 233 -15.11 -0.84 -13.86
C PHE A 233 -15.18 -2.12 -13.02
N ARG A 234 -15.43 -3.26 -13.67
CA ARG A 234 -15.43 -4.58 -13.02
C ARG A 234 -14.14 -5.36 -13.27
N ASP A 235 -13.48 -5.07 -14.38
CA ASP A 235 -12.38 -5.88 -14.91
C ASP A 235 -10.99 -5.27 -14.70
N ILE A 236 -10.91 -4.09 -14.08
CA ILE A 236 -9.64 -3.45 -13.73
C ILE A 236 -9.30 -3.81 -12.30
N LYS A 237 -8.26 -4.62 -12.13
CA LYS A 237 -7.64 -4.89 -10.84
C LYS A 237 -6.47 -3.92 -10.65
N ILE A 238 -6.72 -2.80 -9.99
CA ILE A 238 -5.68 -1.92 -9.47
C ILE A 238 -5.50 -2.29 -8.00
N GLU A 239 -4.25 -2.45 -7.58
CA GLU A 239 -3.91 -2.75 -6.20
C GLU A 239 -4.53 -1.72 -5.24
N GLU A 240 -5.21 -2.22 -4.22
CA GLU A 240 -5.91 -1.40 -3.24
C GLU A 240 -4.91 -0.78 -2.26
N GLU A 241 -5.14 0.49 -1.90
CA GLU A 241 -4.26 1.23 -1.01
C GLU A 241 -4.48 0.86 0.47
N ASP A 242 -5.74 0.60 0.84
CA ASP A 242 -6.16 0.38 2.22
C ASP A 242 -6.64 -1.05 2.48
N SER A 243 -6.25 -1.59 3.65
CA SER A 243 -6.68 -2.91 4.13
C SER A 243 -8.19 -2.97 4.49
N VAL A 244 -8.89 -1.84 4.54
CA VAL A 244 -10.35 -1.80 4.78
C VAL A 244 -11.12 -2.59 3.71
N ALA A 245 -10.61 -2.66 2.49
CA ALA A 245 -11.20 -3.46 1.43
C ALA A 245 -11.10 -4.98 1.70
N LEU A 246 -10.19 -5.44 2.56
CA LEU A 246 -10.07 -6.85 2.93
C LEU A 246 -11.23 -7.34 3.80
N ASP A 247 -11.82 -6.46 4.61
CA ASP A 247 -13.01 -6.79 5.41
C ASP A 247 -14.22 -7.13 4.54
N MET A 248 -14.22 -6.72 3.27
CA MET A 248 -15.27 -7.00 2.28
C MET A 248 -15.01 -8.27 1.48
N LYS A 249 -13.80 -8.84 1.51
CA LYS A 249 -13.44 -10.09 0.82
C LYS A 249 -13.79 -11.32 1.67
N HIS A 250 -15.08 -11.56 1.90
CA HIS A 250 -15.55 -12.78 2.59
C HIS A 250 -15.53 -13.98 1.64
N ASN A 251 -14.36 -14.51 1.41
CA ASN A 251 -14.22 -15.82 0.80
C ASN A 251 -13.97 -16.85 1.91
N THR A 252 -14.59 -18.01 1.77
CA THR A 252 -14.42 -19.17 2.64
C THR A 252 -13.84 -20.33 1.84
N TYR A 253 -13.54 -21.41 2.50
CA TYR A 253 -13.13 -22.66 1.87
C TYR A 253 -14.02 -23.03 0.66
N ARG A 254 -13.41 -23.53 -0.42
CA ARG A 254 -14.08 -24.00 -1.64
C ARG A 254 -13.54 -25.35 -2.06
N ASP A 255 -14.46 -26.33 -2.22
CA ASP A 255 -14.10 -27.64 -2.74
C ASP A 255 -13.50 -27.57 -4.15
N GLY A 256 -12.53 -28.44 -4.42
CA GLY A 256 -11.88 -28.54 -5.75
C GLY A 256 -10.86 -27.43 -6.05
N LYS A 257 -10.52 -26.61 -5.08
CA LYS A 257 -9.47 -25.57 -5.17
C LYS A 257 -8.37 -25.85 -4.16
N ILE A 258 -7.19 -25.28 -4.41
CA ILE A 258 -6.14 -25.17 -3.39
C ILE A 258 -6.50 -23.99 -2.49
N ASN A 259 -6.90 -24.27 -1.26
CA ASN A 259 -7.40 -23.27 -0.33
C ASN A 259 -6.24 -22.66 0.47
N VAL A 260 -6.05 -21.35 0.33
CA VAL A 260 -5.01 -20.58 1.02
C VAL A 260 -5.67 -19.65 2.04
N ALA A 261 -5.58 -19.99 3.32
CA ALA A 261 -6.03 -19.12 4.41
C ALA A 261 -4.95 -18.10 4.73
N ILE A 262 -5.20 -16.83 4.42
CA ILE A 262 -4.33 -15.71 4.77
C ILE A 262 -4.80 -15.17 6.12
N ILE A 263 -3.92 -15.19 7.11
CA ILE A 263 -4.26 -14.75 8.47
C ILE A 263 -4.44 -13.24 8.49
N LEU A 264 -5.60 -12.77 8.93
CA LEU A 264 -5.92 -11.36 8.99
C LEU A 264 -5.28 -10.71 10.22
N LEU A 265 -4.16 -10.02 10.03
CA LEU A 265 -3.45 -9.30 11.08
C LEU A 265 -4.00 -7.87 11.21
N LYS A 266 -3.99 -7.32 12.43
CA LYS A 266 -4.43 -5.93 12.67
C LYS A 266 -3.56 -4.90 11.95
N ARG A 267 -2.27 -5.19 11.81
CA ARG A 267 -1.29 -4.31 11.16
C ARG A 267 -0.62 -5.00 9.98
N MET A 268 -1.44 -5.72 9.21
CA MET A 268 -0.98 -6.39 8.01
C MET A 268 -0.34 -5.40 7.04
N SER A 269 0.81 -5.74 6.49
CA SER A 269 1.54 -4.95 5.50
C SER A 269 1.66 -5.71 4.18
N ASN A 270 1.70 -4.96 3.08
CA ASN A 270 1.91 -5.47 1.72
C ASN A 270 0.96 -6.62 1.35
N PHE A 271 -0.31 -6.48 1.72
CA PHE A 271 -1.33 -7.50 1.44
C PHE A 271 -1.58 -7.70 -0.06
N THR A 272 -1.25 -6.72 -0.89
CA THR A 272 -1.35 -6.80 -2.35
C THR A 272 -0.39 -7.82 -2.96
N ASP A 273 0.64 -8.27 -2.23
CA ASP A 273 1.53 -9.35 -2.68
C ASP A 273 0.77 -10.68 -2.90
N PHE A 274 -0.40 -10.83 -2.29
CA PHE A 274 -1.24 -12.03 -2.39
C PHE A 274 -2.28 -11.96 -3.54
N ASP A 275 -2.45 -10.82 -4.19
CA ASP A 275 -3.41 -10.66 -5.30
C ASP A 275 -3.08 -11.61 -6.48
N VAL A 276 -1.82 -12.01 -6.60
CA VAL A 276 -1.40 -13.01 -7.59
C VAL A 276 -2.12 -14.36 -7.41
N LEU A 277 -2.48 -14.73 -6.18
CA LEU A 277 -3.22 -15.95 -5.89
C LEU A 277 -4.67 -15.88 -6.39
N ASP A 278 -5.27 -14.68 -6.39
CA ASP A 278 -6.62 -14.45 -6.93
C ASP A 278 -6.67 -14.53 -8.46
N MET A 279 -5.52 -14.34 -9.13
CA MET A 279 -5.41 -14.40 -10.60
C MET A 279 -5.32 -15.84 -11.13
N ASP A 280 -4.88 -16.79 -10.31
CA ASP A 280 -4.76 -18.18 -10.73
C ASP A 280 -6.00 -18.99 -10.32
N PRO A 281 -6.77 -19.53 -11.28
CA PRO A 281 -8.02 -20.23 -11.01
C PRO A 281 -7.87 -21.52 -10.20
N ARG A 282 -6.65 -22.01 -9.99
CA ARG A 282 -6.38 -23.19 -9.16
C ARG A 282 -6.48 -22.87 -7.68
N PHE A 283 -6.25 -21.60 -7.28
CA PHE A 283 -6.27 -21.19 -5.89
C PHE A 283 -7.62 -20.60 -5.49
N ASN A 284 -7.90 -20.68 -4.20
CA ASN A 284 -8.93 -19.95 -3.50
C ASN A 284 -8.25 -19.30 -2.29
N ALA A 285 -7.79 -18.05 -2.46
CA ALA A 285 -7.20 -17.27 -1.39
C ALA A 285 -8.30 -16.52 -0.63
N TYR A 286 -8.25 -16.53 0.69
CA TYR A 286 -9.21 -15.84 1.55
C TYR A 286 -8.57 -15.38 2.85
N TYR A 287 -8.99 -14.20 3.30
CA TYR A 287 -8.54 -13.62 4.55
C TYR A 287 -9.44 -14.07 5.69
N THR A 288 -8.87 -14.60 6.78
CA THR A 288 -9.67 -15.15 7.86
C THR A 288 -8.97 -15.11 9.22
N ASN A 289 -9.79 -14.98 10.27
CA ASN A 289 -9.44 -15.24 11.66
C ASN A 289 -10.32 -16.35 12.26
N ASN A 290 -11.13 -17.03 11.44
CA ASN A 290 -11.96 -18.14 11.86
C ASN A 290 -11.11 -19.41 11.93
N ILE A 291 -11.02 -20.02 13.12
CA ILE A 291 -10.22 -21.22 13.38
C ILE A 291 -10.66 -22.40 12.49
N ASP A 292 -11.95 -22.60 12.29
CA ASP A 292 -12.47 -23.69 11.46
C ASP A 292 -12.03 -23.55 10.00
N GLU A 293 -12.00 -22.33 9.48
CA GLU A 293 -11.55 -22.05 8.11
C GLU A 293 -10.02 -22.20 7.97
N ILE A 294 -9.26 -21.85 9.01
CA ILE A 294 -7.80 -22.05 9.07
C ILE A 294 -7.49 -23.56 9.06
N GLU A 295 -8.19 -24.35 9.85
CA GLU A 295 -7.94 -25.80 9.95
C GLU A 295 -8.35 -26.59 8.69
N LYS A 296 -9.33 -26.07 7.92
CA LYS A 296 -9.74 -26.65 6.61
C LYS A 296 -8.75 -26.35 5.50
N ALA A 297 -8.02 -25.23 5.55
CA ALA A 297 -7.14 -24.78 4.48
C ALA A 297 -6.07 -25.81 4.11
N ASP A 298 -5.59 -25.77 2.87
CA ASP A 298 -4.45 -26.57 2.40
C ASP A 298 -3.13 -25.90 2.74
N ILE A 299 -3.13 -24.57 2.67
CA ILE A 299 -1.98 -23.70 2.97
C ILE A 299 -2.44 -22.57 3.90
N ILE A 300 -1.67 -22.33 4.94
CA ILE A 300 -1.83 -21.19 5.85
C ILE A 300 -0.73 -20.20 5.54
N LEU A 301 -1.11 -18.93 5.29
CA LEU A 301 -0.17 -17.88 4.98
C LEU A 301 -0.20 -16.82 6.08
N LEU A 302 0.96 -16.61 6.71
CA LEU A 302 1.21 -15.54 7.67
C LEU A 302 1.81 -14.35 6.93
N PRO A 303 1.07 -13.24 6.80
CA PRO A 303 1.53 -12.06 6.05
C PRO A 303 2.55 -11.23 6.84
N GLY A 304 3.09 -10.20 6.19
CA GLY A 304 3.88 -9.16 6.84
C GLY A 304 3.07 -8.37 7.86
N SER A 305 3.75 -7.86 8.87
CA SER A 305 3.16 -7.03 9.92
C SER A 305 4.02 -5.79 10.17
N LYS A 306 3.38 -4.65 10.43
CA LYS A 306 4.06 -3.42 10.87
C LYS A 306 4.33 -3.43 12.37
N ASN A 307 3.65 -4.28 13.15
CA ASN A 307 3.89 -4.47 14.57
C ASN A 307 3.82 -5.97 14.90
N THR A 308 4.93 -6.65 14.61
CA THR A 308 5.02 -8.11 14.61
C THR A 308 4.75 -8.73 15.98
N LEU A 309 5.32 -8.13 17.05
CA LEU A 309 5.14 -8.63 18.40
C LEU A 309 3.68 -8.49 18.86
N SER A 310 3.05 -7.35 18.62
CA SER A 310 1.67 -7.10 19.03
C SER A 310 0.68 -7.99 18.27
N ASP A 311 0.87 -8.17 16.96
CA ASP A 311 0.03 -9.04 16.17
C ASP A 311 0.17 -10.50 16.60
N LEU A 312 1.40 -11.00 16.84
CA LEU A 312 1.63 -12.35 17.34
C LEU A 312 0.98 -12.56 18.72
N GLN A 313 1.12 -11.58 19.63
CA GLN A 313 0.45 -11.65 20.93
C GLN A 313 -1.09 -11.74 20.77
N SER A 314 -1.65 -10.98 19.84
CA SER A 314 -3.08 -11.02 19.54
C SER A 314 -3.51 -12.40 19.01
N LEU A 315 -2.74 -12.99 18.07
CA LEU A 315 -3.00 -14.34 17.55
C LEU A 315 -2.96 -15.41 18.66
N ARG A 316 -2.06 -15.25 19.65
CA ARG A 316 -2.00 -16.13 20.82
C ARG A 316 -3.22 -15.97 21.72
N ALA A 317 -3.59 -14.72 22.01
CA ALA A 317 -4.71 -14.42 22.90
C ALA A 317 -6.07 -14.93 22.38
N CYS A 318 -6.27 -14.99 21.06
CA CYS A 318 -7.51 -15.49 20.45
C CYS A 318 -7.45 -16.95 19.99
N GLY A 319 -6.36 -17.69 20.28
CA GLY A 319 -6.22 -19.12 19.98
C GLY A 319 -5.86 -19.45 18.52
N ILE A 320 -5.68 -18.44 17.65
CA ILE A 320 -5.30 -18.64 16.25
C ILE A 320 -3.88 -19.20 16.15
N ALA A 321 -2.95 -18.74 16.98
CA ALA A 321 -1.60 -19.28 17.02
C ALA A 321 -1.59 -20.80 17.27
N ASP A 322 -2.40 -21.28 18.21
CA ASP A 322 -2.52 -22.71 18.51
C ASP A 322 -3.18 -23.48 17.36
N ALA A 323 -4.16 -22.88 16.68
CA ALA A 323 -4.78 -23.49 15.50
C ALA A 323 -3.77 -23.67 14.36
N ILE A 324 -2.92 -22.66 14.09
CA ILE A 324 -1.84 -22.74 13.08
C ILE A 324 -0.86 -23.87 13.45
N ILE A 325 -0.43 -23.96 14.71
CA ILE A 325 0.48 -24.99 15.18
C ILE A 325 -0.15 -26.40 15.04
N ARG A 326 -1.44 -26.55 15.39
CA ARG A 326 -2.17 -27.83 15.20
C ARG A 326 -2.27 -28.20 13.72
N ALA A 327 -2.64 -27.23 12.87
CA ALA A 327 -2.75 -27.48 11.43
C ALA A 327 -1.40 -27.90 10.83
N HIS A 328 -0.30 -27.28 11.23
CA HIS A 328 1.04 -27.69 10.82
C HIS A 328 1.38 -29.12 11.27
N LYS A 329 1.11 -29.48 12.52
CA LYS A 329 1.29 -30.84 13.04
C LYS A 329 0.46 -31.89 12.29
N ASN A 330 -0.70 -31.49 11.77
CA ASN A 330 -1.58 -32.31 10.92
C ASN A 330 -1.15 -32.32 9.43
N GLY A 331 0.06 -31.83 9.12
CA GLY A 331 0.64 -31.86 7.77
C GLY A 331 0.24 -30.72 6.83
N LYS A 332 -0.48 -29.70 7.32
CA LYS A 332 -0.78 -28.50 6.54
C LYS A 332 0.49 -27.66 6.34
N LYS A 333 0.59 -26.99 5.20
CA LYS A 333 1.72 -26.11 4.90
C LYS A 333 1.50 -24.75 5.53
N VAL A 334 2.54 -24.21 6.17
CA VAL A 334 2.56 -22.84 6.72
C VAL A 334 3.66 -22.06 6.01
N ILE A 335 3.30 -20.90 5.47
CA ILE A 335 4.22 -19.98 4.78
C ILE A 335 4.19 -18.67 5.53
N GLY A 336 5.35 -18.12 5.88
CA GLY A 336 5.49 -16.82 6.49
C GLY A 336 6.23 -15.85 5.58
N ILE A 337 5.75 -14.61 5.49
CA ILE A 337 6.38 -13.53 4.72
C ILE A 337 6.73 -12.39 5.67
N CYS A 338 7.97 -11.89 5.64
CA CYS A 338 8.46 -10.78 6.47
C CYS A 338 8.12 -10.99 7.96
N GLY A 339 7.25 -10.18 8.57
CA GLY A 339 6.78 -10.36 9.94
C GLY A 339 6.17 -11.74 10.22
N GLY A 340 5.43 -12.30 9.25
CA GLY A 340 4.89 -13.66 9.35
C GLY A 340 6.00 -14.73 9.42
N TYR A 341 7.07 -14.56 8.65
CA TYR A 341 8.24 -15.43 8.76
C TYR A 341 8.91 -15.32 10.13
N GLN A 342 9.05 -14.10 10.65
CA GLN A 342 9.60 -13.87 11.99
C GLN A 342 8.73 -14.52 13.08
N MET A 343 7.40 -14.47 12.95
CA MET A 343 6.45 -15.10 13.87
C MET A 343 6.61 -16.64 13.93
N MET A 344 7.04 -17.27 12.82
CA MET A 344 7.25 -18.74 12.77
C MET A 344 8.43 -19.21 13.63
N GLY A 345 9.35 -18.33 14.02
CA GLY A 345 10.49 -18.64 14.86
C GLY A 345 10.13 -19.10 16.28
N ALA A 346 11.15 -19.38 17.08
CA ALA A 346 10.98 -19.75 18.47
C ALA A 346 10.67 -18.53 19.35
N ARG A 347 11.23 -17.36 19.04
CA ARG A 347 11.10 -16.14 19.83
C ARG A 347 11.31 -14.87 19.00
N LEU A 348 10.54 -13.84 19.33
CA LEU A 348 10.72 -12.47 18.85
C LEU A 348 11.05 -11.55 20.03
N GLU A 349 12.00 -10.65 19.85
CA GLU A 349 12.46 -9.71 20.86
C GLU A 349 12.51 -8.28 20.30
N ASP A 350 12.07 -7.32 21.12
CA ASP A 350 12.18 -5.89 20.85
C ASP A 350 12.76 -5.17 22.09
N PRO A 351 14.07 -5.38 22.39
CA PRO A 351 14.69 -4.82 23.59
C PRO A 351 14.78 -3.29 23.58
N LYS A 352 14.59 -2.67 22.40
CA LYS A 352 14.67 -1.21 22.23
C LYS A 352 13.31 -0.55 22.09
N ALA A 353 12.21 -1.30 22.25
CA ALA A 353 10.82 -0.82 22.14
C ALA A 353 10.54 -0.08 20.80
N ILE A 354 11.04 -0.63 19.69
CA ILE A 354 10.93 -0.05 18.34
C ILE A 354 9.51 -0.19 17.81
N GLU A 355 8.90 -1.37 17.99
CA GLU A 355 7.52 -1.65 17.58
C GLU A 355 6.51 -1.32 18.67
N GLY A 356 6.95 -1.25 19.94
CA GLY A 356 6.05 -0.95 21.06
C GLY A 356 6.62 -1.39 22.42
N ASN A 357 5.73 -1.54 23.41
CA ASN A 357 6.15 -1.80 24.80
C ASN A 357 6.35 -3.30 25.13
N LEU A 358 6.26 -4.19 24.16
CA LEU A 358 6.45 -5.63 24.37
C LEU A 358 7.91 -5.97 24.17
N PRO A 359 8.66 -6.37 25.23
CA PRO A 359 10.09 -6.65 25.11
C PRO A 359 10.38 -7.96 24.38
N ALA A 360 9.47 -8.94 24.46
CA ALA A 360 9.58 -10.20 23.78
C ALA A 360 8.25 -10.97 23.76
N VAL A 361 8.06 -11.81 22.74
CA VAL A 361 6.92 -12.73 22.61
C VAL A 361 7.44 -14.09 22.13
N PRO A 362 6.96 -15.22 22.71
CA PRO A 362 7.25 -16.54 22.16
C PRO A 362 6.73 -16.65 20.72
N GLY A 363 7.56 -17.12 19.79
CA GLY A 363 7.15 -17.37 18.42
C GLY A 363 6.24 -18.62 18.31
N LEU A 364 5.88 -19.01 17.10
CA LEU A 364 5.06 -20.21 16.86
C LEU A 364 5.86 -21.52 17.00
N GLY A 365 7.21 -21.44 17.01
CA GLY A 365 8.09 -22.58 17.15
C GLY A 365 8.08 -23.54 15.95
N LEU A 366 7.71 -23.03 14.77
CA LEU A 366 7.69 -23.79 13.52
C LEU A 366 9.07 -23.83 12.84
N LEU A 367 9.91 -22.83 13.13
CA LEU A 367 11.27 -22.71 12.62
C LEU A 367 12.26 -22.55 13.78
N PRO A 368 13.46 -23.16 13.69
CA PRO A 368 14.49 -23.07 14.73
C PRO A 368 15.27 -21.75 14.60
N GLN A 369 14.62 -20.62 14.83
CA GLN A 369 15.19 -19.28 14.70
C GLN A 369 14.66 -18.32 15.74
N CYS A 370 15.43 -17.26 16.02
CA CYS A 370 15.03 -16.12 16.83
C CYS A 370 15.19 -14.84 16.04
N THR A 371 14.31 -13.87 16.27
CA THR A 371 14.38 -12.55 15.64
C THR A 371 14.47 -11.46 16.70
N ILE A 372 15.41 -10.54 16.55
CA ILE A 372 15.54 -9.32 17.35
C ILE A 372 15.17 -8.13 16.46
N ILE A 373 14.20 -7.33 16.86
CA ILE A 373 13.84 -6.09 16.16
C ILE A 373 14.94 -5.05 16.39
N GLU A 374 15.46 -4.49 15.30
CA GLU A 374 16.54 -3.52 15.31
C GLU A 374 16.10 -2.20 14.68
N PRO A 375 16.71 -1.05 15.08
CA PRO A 375 16.35 0.26 14.53
C PRO A 375 16.63 0.42 13.04
N GLU A 376 17.65 -0.28 12.55
CA GLU A 376 18.04 -0.23 11.17
C GLU A 376 17.03 -0.95 10.30
N LYS A 377 16.48 -0.24 9.32
CA LYS A 377 15.51 -0.78 8.37
C LYS A 377 16.21 -1.15 7.08
N ILE A 378 16.05 -2.39 6.67
CA ILE A 378 16.48 -2.84 5.34
C ILE A 378 15.37 -2.51 4.35
N THR A 379 15.72 -1.80 3.27
CA THR A 379 14.83 -1.46 2.16
C THR A 379 15.64 -1.58 0.88
N ARG A 380 15.40 -2.64 0.11
CA ARG A 380 16.11 -2.88 -1.15
C ARG A 380 15.34 -3.78 -2.09
N GLN A 381 15.66 -3.71 -3.37
CA GLN A 381 15.31 -4.74 -4.34
C GLN A 381 16.35 -5.86 -4.26
N SER A 382 15.87 -7.11 -4.30
CA SER A 382 16.73 -8.30 -4.18
C SER A 382 16.47 -9.28 -5.31
N THR A 383 17.52 -9.96 -5.73
CA THR A 383 17.44 -11.15 -6.56
C THR A 383 17.70 -12.38 -5.71
N PHE A 384 16.97 -13.45 -5.95
CA PHE A 384 17.12 -14.69 -5.21
C PHE A 384 16.89 -15.92 -6.10
N ALA A 385 17.34 -17.06 -5.66
CA ALA A 385 17.14 -18.34 -6.33
C ALA A 385 16.63 -19.38 -5.34
N PHE A 386 15.78 -20.28 -5.82
CA PHE A 386 15.37 -21.43 -5.03
C PHE A 386 16.53 -22.46 -4.97
N LEU A 387 16.76 -23.01 -3.78
CA LEU A 387 17.76 -24.07 -3.61
C LEU A 387 17.33 -25.35 -4.36
N PRO A 388 18.30 -26.10 -4.93
CA PRO A 388 18.02 -27.39 -5.55
C PRO A 388 17.36 -28.35 -4.56
N GLY A 389 16.28 -29.04 -4.98
CA GLY A 389 15.56 -30.02 -4.16
C GLY A 389 14.14 -29.61 -3.76
N LEU A 390 13.73 -28.36 -3.95
CA LEU A 390 12.35 -27.92 -3.71
C LEU A 390 11.37 -28.35 -4.81
N CYS A 391 11.83 -28.59 -6.02
CA CYS A 391 10.99 -29.04 -7.14
C CYS A 391 10.92 -30.57 -7.16
N LYS A 392 9.80 -31.15 -6.69
CA LYS A 392 9.56 -32.61 -6.67
C LYS A 392 9.31 -33.24 -8.06
N ASP A 393 9.02 -32.44 -9.06
CA ASP A 393 8.62 -32.85 -10.42
C ASP A 393 9.78 -33.03 -11.41
N GLY A 394 11.02 -33.06 -10.90
CA GLY A 394 12.20 -33.36 -11.72
C GLY A 394 12.64 -32.25 -12.68
N SER A 395 11.99 -31.08 -12.66
CA SER A 395 12.44 -29.89 -13.43
C SER A 395 13.76 -29.31 -12.91
N CYS A 396 14.17 -29.72 -11.69
CA CYS A 396 15.46 -29.39 -11.06
C CYS A 396 16.38 -30.62 -10.98
N LYS A 397 16.43 -31.51 -11.98
CA LYS A 397 17.36 -32.65 -11.96
C LYS A 397 18.80 -32.20 -12.02
N SER A 398 19.57 -32.71 -11.08
CA SER A 398 21.01 -32.64 -11.00
C SER A 398 21.67 -33.29 -12.23
N GLY A 399 22.01 -32.47 -13.16
CA GLY A 399 22.84 -32.76 -14.30
C GLY A 399 23.45 -31.47 -14.76
N SER A 400 24.56 -31.10 -14.17
CA SER A 400 25.55 -30.08 -14.62
C SER A 400 25.08 -28.68 -15.09
N ARG A 401 23.83 -28.29 -14.88
CA ARG A 401 23.37 -26.89 -14.95
C ARG A 401 22.27 -26.69 -13.92
N THR A 402 22.60 -26.00 -12.82
CA THR A 402 21.62 -25.43 -11.90
C THR A 402 20.82 -24.40 -12.68
N ILE A 403 19.59 -24.72 -13.07
CA ILE A 403 18.66 -23.71 -13.56
C ILE A 403 18.21 -22.95 -12.31
N SER A 404 18.96 -21.94 -11.92
CA SER A 404 18.47 -20.96 -10.96
C SER A 404 17.43 -20.12 -11.72
N TYR A 405 16.16 -20.28 -11.42
CA TYR A 405 15.17 -19.27 -11.79
C TYR A 405 15.54 -18.03 -10.98
N GLY A 406 16.18 -17.06 -11.62
CA GLY A 406 16.44 -15.74 -11.01
C GLY A 406 15.10 -15.09 -10.69
N CYS A 407 14.70 -15.16 -9.45
CA CYS A 407 13.53 -14.46 -8.94
C CYS A 407 13.95 -13.05 -8.54
N ARG A 408 13.05 -12.08 -8.76
CA ARG A 408 13.22 -10.71 -8.27
C ARG A 408 12.14 -10.44 -7.22
N GLY A 409 12.54 -9.74 -6.17
CA GLY A 409 11.65 -9.34 -5.09
C GLY A 409 12.17 -8.09 -4.42
N TYR A 410 11.65 -7.79 -3.26
CA TYR A 410 12.11 -6.68 -2.43
C TYR A 410 12.18 -7.11 -0.97
N GLU A 411 13.03 -6.44 -0.21
CA GLU A 411 13.14 -6.58 1.23
C GLU A 411 12.76 -5.27 1.88
N ILE A 412 11.79 -5.33 2.80
CA ILE A 412 11.39 -4.19 3.65
C ILE A 412 11.11 -4.75 5.03
N HIS A 413 12.10 -4.73 5.91
CA HIS A 413 11.93 -5.25 7.26
C HIS A 413 12.81 -4.53 8.29
N MET A 414 12.43 -4.65 9.55
CA MET A 414 13.22 -4.31 10.73
C MET A 414 13.40 -5.59 11.52
N GLY A 415 14.63 -5.92 11.86
CA GLY A 415 14.91 -7.09 12.66
C GLY A 415 15.92 -8.01 11.99
N ARG A 416 16.71 -8.62 12.85
CA ARG A 416 17.75 -9.59 12.53
C ARG A 416 17.32 -10.96 12.99
N THR A 417 17.21 -11.90 12.05
CA THR A 417 16.85 -13.29 12.32
C THR A 417 18.10 -14.16 12.35
N THR A 418 18.29 -14.95 13.41
CA THR A 418 19.40 -15.90 13.58
C THR A 418 18.86 -17.32 13.76
N LEU A 419 19.51 -18.28 13.12
CA LEU A 419 19.21 -19.69 13.28
C LEU A 419 19.70 -20.21 14.65
N LEU A 420 18.94 -21.12 15.26
CA LEU A 420 19.28 -21.78 16.51
C LEU A 420 19.91 -23.15 16.21
N GLY A 421 21.17 -23.35 16.61
CA GLY A 421 21.90 -24.63 16.42
C GLY A 421 22.25 -24.94 14.95
N ASP A 422 22.53 -26.22 14.66
CA ASP A 422 22.86 -26.74 13.32
C ASP A 422 21.60 -26.93 12.45
N ALA A 423 20.73 -25.95 12.43
CA ALA A 423 19.50 -26.01 11.63
C ALA A 423 19.84 -26.03 10.12
N PRO A 424 19.08 -26.80 9.31
CA PRO A 424 19.30 -26.79 7.87
C PRO A 424 19.10 -25.38 7.32
N GLU A 425 19.96 -25.01 6.35
CA GLU A 425 19.90 -23.71 5.70
C GLU A 425 18.50 -23.40 5.14
N ASN A 426 18.13 -22.12 5.22
CA ASN A 426 16.88 -21.64 4.65
C ASN A 426 16.80 -22.02 3.15
N PRO A 427 15.70 -22.60 2.67
CA PRO A 427 15.55 -23.03 1.28
C PRO A 427 15.56 -21.90 0.23
N VAL A 428 15.53 -20.64 0.69
CA VAL A 428 15.60 -19.46 -0.18
C VAL A 428 16.76 -18.58 0.29
N ARG A 429 17.74 -18.33 -0.61
CA ARG A 429 18.88 -17.44 -0.34
C ARG A 429 18.86 -16.24 -1.29
N SER A 430 19.15 -15.05 -0.78
CA SER A 430 19.53 -13.93 -1.63
C SER A 430 21.03 -14.02 -2.00
N GLU A 431 21.38 -13.61 -3.20
CA GLU A 431 22.79 -13.67 -3.69
C GLU A 431 23.77 -12.81 -2.86
N GLU A 432 23.26 -11.83 -2.11
CA GLU A 432 24.07 -10.93 -1.28
C GLU A 432 24.35 -11.43 0.14
N HIS A 433 23.65 -12.48 0.61
CA HIS A 433 23.86 -13.04 1.95
C HIS A 433 24.91 -14.18 2.04
N THR A 434 25.67 -14.42 0.99
CA THR A 434 26.69 -15.48 1.00
C THR A 434 27.96 -15.15 1.78
N SER A 435 28.10 -13.93 2.31
CA SER A 435 29.30 -13.50 3.05
C SER A 435 29.12 -13.34 4.56
N GLU A 436 27.91 -13.48 5.13
CA GLU A 436 27.65 -13.19 6.54
C GLU A 436 26.74 -14.21 7.27
N LEU A 437 26.59 -15.43 6.76
CA LEU A 437 25.95 -16.54 7.51
C LEU A 437 26.95 -17.66 7.75
#